data_a9609e8a1339a3c8f3b7e6231173199c
#
_entry.id   a9609e8a1339a3c8f3b7e6231173199c
#
_cell.length_a   1.000
_cell.length_b   1.000
_cell.length_c   1.000
_cell.angle_alpha   90.00
_cell.angle_beta   90.00
_cell.angle_gamma   90.00
#
_symmetry.space_group_name_H-M   'P 1'
#
loop_
_entity.id
_entity.type
_entity.pdbx_description
1 polymer ?
#
loop_
_entity_poly.entity_id
_entity_poly.type
_entity_poly.pdbx_seq_one_letter_code
_entity_poly.pdbx_strand_id
1 'polypeptide(L)'
;MRIIFSIFLLFSFNFGISQNLKVVIDTSITTKHKTVIKGIELEYTAETGMQPVWNKEGTAIASLFYTYYRRDHVKNSNKRPILISFNGGPGSASVWMHMAYTGPRILKVDDEGYPVQPYGFRSNPNSILDVADIVFVNPVNTAYSRMIPNKDEELPD
;
A
#
# COMPACT_ATOMS: atom_id res chain seq x y z
N MET A 1 -32.67 37.46 27.13
CA MET A 1 -31.32 36.93 27.52
C MET A 1 -31.05 35.48 27.10
N ARG A 2 -32.01 34.76 26.53
CA ARG A 2 -31.84 33.34 26.07
C ARG A 2 -31.40 33.19 24.61
N ILE A 3 -31.60 34.19 23.76
CA ILE A 3 -31.33 34.14 22.32
C ILE A 3 -29.85 34.43 22.00
N ILE A 4 -29.15 35.22 22.82
CA ILE A 4 -27.75 35.58 22.63
C ILE A 4 -26.79 34.39 22.90
N PHE A 5 -27.18 33.47 23.77
CA PHE A 5 -26.37 32.29 24.10
C PHE A 5 -26.36 31.23 22.99
N SER A 6 -27.45 31.15 22.21
CA SER A 6 -27.56 30.19 21.09
C SER A 6 -26.74 30.59 19.85
N ILE A 7 -26.51 31.91 19.66
CA ILE A 7 -25.71 32.41 18.52
C ILE A 7 -24.21 32.21 18.76
N PHE A 8 -23.78 32.23 20.01
CA PHE A 8 -22.34 31.99 20.34
C PHE A 8 -21.90 30.52 20.17
N LEU A 9 -22.84 29.57 20.25
CA LEU A 9 -22.58 28.16 20.09
C LEU A 9 -22.40 27.74 18.62
N LEU A 10 -22.92 28.51 17.68
CA LEU A 10 -22.86 28.24 16.25
C LEU A 10 -21.56 28.72 15.59
N PHE A 11 -20.76 29.55 16.26
CA PHE A 11 -19.53 30.12 15.71
C PHE A 11 -18.27 29.38 16.09
N SER A 12 -18.34 28.32 16.92
CA SER A 12 -17.20 27.60 17.46
C SER A 12 -16.74 26.40 16.62
N PHE A 13 -17.29 26.14 15.43
CA PHE A 13 -17.09 24.89 14.71
C PHE A 13 -16.24 24.98 13.43
N ASN A 14 -15.49 26.06 13.19
CA ASN A 14 -14.74 26.21 11.95
C ASN A 14 -13.23 26.49 12.15
N PHE A 15 -12.57 25.77 13.04
CA PHE A 15 -11.11 25.64 12.96
C PHE A 15 -10.73 24.20 12.61
N GLY A 16 -11.08 23.79 11.40
CA GLY A 16 -10.44 22.64 10.77
C GLY A 16 -8.98 23.02 10.48
N ILE A 17 -8.06 22.63 11.35
CA ILE A 17 -6.64 22.71 11.06
C ILE A 17 -6.37 21.71 9.94
N SER A 18 -6.34 22.17 8.69
CA SER A 18 -5.80 21.42 7.58
C SER A 18 -4.33 21.17 7.89
N GLN A 19 -3.99 19.96 8.34
CA GLN A 19 -2.61 19.54 8.44
C GLN A 19 -2.08 19.35 7.04
N ASN A 20 -1.13 20.18 6.62
CA ASN A 20 -0.33 19.94 5.42
C ASN A 20 0.50 18.66 5.65
N LEU A 21 -0.07 17.51 5.29
CA LEU A 21 0.62 16.23 5.32
C LEU A 21 1.78 16.29 4.31
N LYS A 22 3.00 16.35 4.84
CA LYS A 22 4.19 16.30 4.01
C LYS A 22 4.21 14.96 3.27
N VAL A 23 4.14 14.98 1.95
CA VAL A 23 4.24 13.78 1.13
C VAL A 23 5.66 13.22 1.26
N VAL A 24 5.76 11.99 1.76
CA VAL A 24 7.03 11.25 1.79
C VAL A 24 7.28 10.70 0.38
N ILE A 25 8.42 11.03 -0.21
CA ILE A 25 8.68 10.74 -1.63
C ILE A 25 9.69 9.64 -1.87
N ASP A 26 10.59 9.37 -0.93
CA ASP A 26 11.62 8.35 -1.10
C ASP A 26 12.02 7.80 0.27
N THR A 27 11.54 6.62 0.59
CA THR A 27 11.89 5.88 1.81
C THR A 27 11.45 4.44 1.69
N SER A 28 12.19 3.53 2.32
CA SER A 28 11.77 2.14 2.45
C SER A 28 12.17 1.52 3.79
N ILE A 29 11.46 0.48 4.17
CA ILE A 29 11.73 -0.35 5.34
C ILE A 29 11.76 -1.79 4.87
N THR A 30 12.78 -2.53 5.30
CA THR A 30 13.00 -3.94 4.94
C THR A 30 12.85 -4.83 6.16
N THR A 31 12.14 -5.95 6.01
CA THR A 31 11.95 -6.97 7.05
C THR A 31 12.12 -8.38 6.48
N LYS A 32 12.49 -9.35 7.32
CA LYS A 32 12.66 -10.76 6.93
C LYS A 32 11.56 -11.63 7.50
N HIS A 33 11.08 -12.56 6.73
CA HIS A 33 9.94 -13.41 7.05
C HIS A 33 10.14 -14.84 6.54
N LYS A 34 9.26 -15.74 7.06
CA LYS A 34 9.09 -17.11 6.56
C LYS A 34 7.64 -17.35 6.20
N THR A 35 7.42 -18.21 5.23
CA THR A 35 6.09 -18.68 4.85
C THR A 35 6.16 -20.11 4.31
N VAL A 36 5.00 -20.77 4.21
CA VAL A 36 4.88 -22.08 3.61
C VAL A 36 4.07 -21.97 2.33
N ILE A 37 4.65 -22.35 1.20
CA ILE A 37 3.98 -22.35 -0.11
C ILE A 37 4.07 -23.78 -0.66
N LYS A 38 2.92 -24.36 -1.04
CA LYS A 38 2.85 -25.76 -1.55
C LYS A 38 3.54 -26.76 -0.64
N GLY A 39 3.46 -26.56 0.69
CA GLY A 39 4.10 -27.44 1.68
C GLY A 39 5.60 -27.22 1.89
N ILE A 40 6.23 -26.28 1.19
CA ILE A 40 7.65 -25.96 1.32
C ILE A 40 7.83 -24.67 2.10
N GLU A 41 8.60 -24.72 3.18
CA GLU A 41 9.01 -23.51 3.91
C GLU A 41 10.04 -22.75 3.07
N LEU A 42 9.83 -21.44 2.96
CA LEU A 42 10.77 -20.54 2.31
C LEU A 42 10.92 -19.24 3.10
N GLU A 43 12.10 -18.66 3.01
CA GLU A 43 12.42 -17.35 3.56
C GLU A 43 12.30 -16.29 2.49
N TYR A 44 11.85 -15.11 2.91
CA TYR A 44 11.71 -13.97 2.00
C TYR A 44 11.94 -12.65 2.73
N THR A 45 12.38 -11.69 1.95
CA THR A 45 12.52 -10.30 2.35
C THR A 45 11.30 -9.51 1.85
N ALA A 46 10.68 -8.77 2.74
CA ALA A 46 9.65 -7.79 2.40
C ALA A 46 10.24 -6.38 2.51
N GLU A 47 10.08 -5.59 1.47
CA GLU A 47 10.42 -4.17 1.45
C GLU A 47 9.15 -3.37 1.18
N THR A 48 8.88 -2.38 2.03
CA THR A 48 7.73 -1.49 1.87
C THR A 48 8.24 -0.07 1.86
N GLY A 49 7.79 0.72 0.90
CA GLY A 49 8.31 2.06 0.74
C GLY A 49 7.49 2.97 -0.17
N MET A 50 8.08 4.13 -0.42
CA MET A 50 7.56 5.16 -1.30
C MET A 50 8.52 5.34 -2.46
N GLN A 51 8.02 5.17 -3.69
CA GLN A 51 8.78 5.33 -4.93
C GLN A 51 8.36 6.63 -5.61
N PRO A 52 9.25 7.61 -5.74
CA PRO A 52 8.95 8.82 -6.51
C PRO A 52 8.81 8.53 -8.00
N VAL A 53 7.91 9.28 -8.64
CA VAL A 53 7.75 9.33 -10.09
C VAL A 53 8.13 10.72 -10.55
N TRP A 54 9.01 10.80 -11.55
CA TRP A 54 9.52 12.05 -12.08
C TRP A 54 8.95 12.35 -13.47
N ASN A 55 8.74 13.62 -13.75
CA ASN A 55 8.48 14.09 -15.10
C ASN A 55 9.77 14.12 -15.93
N LYS A 56 9.67 14.57 -17.19
CA LYS A 56 10.81 14.65 -18.11
C LYS A 56 11.87 15.66 -17.65
N GLU A 57 11.46 16.65 -16.86
CA GLU A 57 12.30 17.71 -16.30
C GLU A 57 13.00 17.30 -15.00
N GLY A 58 12.77 16.05 -14.53
CA GLY A 58 13.35 15.54 -13.29
C GLY A 58 12.67 16.03 -12.00
N THR A 59 11.48 16.61 -12.11
CA THR A 59 10.67 17.01 -10.96
C THR A 59 9.80 15.85 -10.49
N ALA A 60 9.77 15.57 -9.19
CA ALA A 60 8.89 14.55 -8.63
C ALA A 60 7.44 15.01 -8.70
N ILE A 61 6.58 14.24 -9.39
CA ILE A 61 5.16 14.56 -9.63
C ILE A 61 4.21 13.64 -8.89
N ALA A 62 4.68 12.50 -8.40
CA ALA A 62 3.91 11.58 -7.58
C ALA A 62 4.84 10.78 -6.66
N SER A 63 4.27 10.18 -5.62
CA SER A 63 4.92 9.21 -4.75
C SER A 63 4.03 7.99 -4.65
N LEU A 64 4.53 6.83 -5.07
CA LEU A 64 3.80 5.57 -5.11
C LEU A 64 4.19 4.70 -3.92
N PHE A 65 3.22 4.29 -3.15
CA PHE A 65 3.42 3.28 -2.10
C PHE A 65 3.50 1.90 -2.74
N TYR A 66 4.53 1.13 -2.36
CA TYR A 66 4.72 -0.24 -2.82
C TYR A 66 5.07 -1.19 -1.68
N THR A 67 4.83 -2.47 -1.92
CA THR A 67 5.37 -3.58 -1.13
C THR A 67 5.99 -4.60 -2.07
N TYR A 68 7.28 -4.85 -1.90
CA TYR A 68 8.06 -5.79 -2.68
C TYR A 68 8.41 -7.02 -1.85
N TYR A 69 8.13 -8.19 -2.37
CA TYR A 69 8.48 -9.48 -1.80
C TYR A 69 9.51 -10.18 -2.68
N ARG A 70 10.65 -10.47 -2.11
CA ARG A 70 11.75 -11.18 -2.78
C ARG A 70 12.05 -12.47 -2.01
N ARG A 71 12.06 -13.61 -2.71
CA ARG A 71 12.49 -14.88 -2.13
C ARG A 71 13.99 -14.84 -1.85
N ASP A 72 14.38 -15.23 -0.63
CA ASP A 72 15.77 -15.34 -0.22
C ASP A 72 16.37 -16.70 -0.66
N HIS A 73 17.71 -16.80 -0.63
CA HIS A 73 18.48 -18.03 -0.89
C HIS A 73 18.23 -18.68 -2.27
N VAL A 74 18.01 -17.86 -3.30
CA VAL A 74 17.83 -18.32 -4.67
C VAL A 74 19.17 -18.30 -5.42
N LYS A 75 19.56 -19.42 -6.06
CA LYS A 75 20.83 -19.55 -6.77
C LYS A 75 21.05 -18.54 -7.89
N ASN A 76 20.00 -18.15 -8.59
CA ASN A 76 20.03 -17.23 -9.75
C ASN A 76 18.99 -16.12 -9.57
N SER A 77 19.16 -15.27 -8.57
CA SER A 77 18.22 -14.16 -8.29
C SER A 77 17.99 -13.25 -9.49
N ASN A 78 19.02 -12.96 -10.28
CA ASN A 78 18.94 -12.10 -11.47
C ASN A 78 18.09 -12.68 -12.62
N LYS A 79 17.73 -13.96 -12.55
CA LYS A 79 16.87 -14.62 -13.56
C LYS A 79 15.45 -14.85 -13.05
N ARG A 80 15.13 -14.43 -11.83
CA ARG A 80 13.76 -14.53 -11.33
C ARG A 80 12.88 -13.50 -11.99
N PRO A 81 11.70 -13.90 -12.50
CA PRO A 81 10.73 -12.94 -12.98
C PRO A 81 10.21 -12.07 -11.82
N ILE A 82 9.82 -10.85 -12.14
CA ILE A 82 9.14 -9.94 -11.23
C ILE A 82 7.72 -9.77 -11.74
N LEU A 83 6.73 -10.05 -10.88
CA LEU A 83 5.35 -9.70 -11.11
C LEU A 83 5.05 -8.34 -10.48
N ILE A 84 4.66 -7.37 -11.29
CA ILE A 84 4.12 -6.10 -10.81
C ILE A 84 2.60 -6.22 -10.78
N SER A 85 2.02 -6.08 -9.59
CA SER A 85 0.59 -6.24 -9.36
C SER A 85 -0.01 -4.95 -8.83
N PHE A 86 -1.11 -4.54 -9.43
CA PHE A 86 -1.88 -3.37 -9.00
C PHE A 86 -3.37 -3.61 -9.23
N ASN A 87 -4.20 -2.96 -8.41
CA ASN A 87 -5.64 -3.05 -8.55
C ASN A 87 -6.13 -2.05 -9.59
N GLY A 88 -7.17 -2.42 -10.31
CA GLY A 88 -7.86 -1.54 -11.26
C GLY A 88 -9.12 -0.93 -10.65
N GLY A 89 -9.84 -0.14 -11.46
CA GLY A 89 -11.02 0.61 -11.05
C GLY A 89 -10.64 1.92 -10.34
N PRO A 90 -11.25 3.04 -10.65
CA PRO A 90 -10.84 4.31 -10.06
C PRO A 90 -10.96 4.25 -8.52
N GLY A 91 -9.88 4.68 -7.83
CA GLY A 91 -9.86 4.80 -6.38
C GLY A 91 -9.58 3.51 -5.59
N SER A 92 -9.24 2.39 -6.22
CA SER A 92 -8.98 1.14 -5.51
C SER A 92 -7.48 0.90 -5.25
N ALA A 93 -7.10 0.73 -3.99
CA ALA A 93 -5.77 0.30 -3.59
C ALA A 93 -5.53 -1.18 -3.91
N SER A 94 -4.27 -1.60 -4.01
CA SER A 94 -3.88 -2.97 -4.38
C SER A 94 -4.06 -4.01 -3.25
N VAL A 95 -4.79 -3.66 -2.21
CA VAL A 95 -4.99 -4.50 -1.01
C VAL A 95 -5.60 -5.86 -1.33
N TRP A 96 -6.54 -5.95 -2.27
CA TRP A 96 -7.16 -7.22 -2.65
C TRP A 96 -6.17 -8.17 -3.32
N MET A 97 -5.43 -7.68 -4.30
CA MET A 97 -4.38 -8.48 -4.97
C MET A 97 -3.31 -8.92 -3.98
N HIS A 98 -2.95 -8.04 -3.04
CA HIS A 98 -1.91 -8.27 -2.05
C HIS A 98 -2.35 -9.25 -0.95
N MET A 99 -3.50 -8.98 -0.30
CA MET A 99 -3.89 -9.65 0.95
C MET A 99 -4.94 -10.76 0.75
N ALA A 100 -5.50 -10.89 -0.44
CA ALA A 100 -6.51 -11.92 -0.72
C ALA A 100 -6.08 -12.95 -1.77
N TYR A 101 -5.10 -12.63 -2.66
CA TYR A 101 -4.79 -13.51 -3.78
C TYR A 101 -3.32 -13.97 -3.84
N THR A 102 -2.38 -13.10 -4.20
CA THR A 102 -1.05 -13.52 -4.66
C THR A 102 0.08 -13.30 -3.68
N GLY A 103 -0.14 -12.50 -2.63
CA GLY A 103 0.85 -12.23 -1.59
C GLY A 103 1.28 -13.50 -0.84
N PRO A 104 2.43 -13.47 -0.14
CA PRO A 104 2.92 -14.63 0.63
C PRO A 104 2.06 -14.95 1.87
N ARG A 105 1.25 -14.00 2.29
CA ARG A 105 0.27 -14.14 3.38
C ARG A 105 -1.07 -13.59 2.94
N ILE A 106 -2.15 -14.24 3.37
CA ILE A 106 -3.52 -13.83 3.08
C ILE A 106 -4.34 -13.70 4.36
N LEU A 107 -5.41 -12.93 4.28
CA LEU A 107 -6.39 -12.80 5.36
C LEU A 107 -6.97 -14.17 5.74
N LYS A 108 -7.26 -14.36 7.03
CA LYS A 108 -8.03 -15.50 7.51
C LYS A 108 -9.51 -15.23 7.27
N VAL A 109 -10.03 -15.89 6.27
CA VAL A 109 -11.45 -15.87 5.92
C VAL A 109 -11.96 -17.30 5.79
N ASP A 110 -13.27 -17.50 5.97
CA ASP A 110 -13.97 -18.75 5.65
C ASP A 110 -14.22 -18.89 4.13
N ASP A 111 -14.93 -19.93 3.75
CA ASP A 111 -15.20 -20.23 2.34
C ASP A 111 -16.16 -19.22 1.68
N GLU A 112 -16.95 -18.52 2.49
CA GLU A 112 -17.85 -17.44 2.07
C GLU A 112 -17.15 -16.07 2.03
N GLY A 113 -15.88 -15.98 2.54
CA GLY A 113 -15.09 -14.76 2.53
C GLY A 113 -15.24 -13.88 3.78
N TYR A 114 -15.91 -14.37 4.83
CA TYR A 114 -16.02 -13.63 6.10
C TYR A 114 -14.80 -13.82 6.98
N PRO A 115 -14.37 -12.77 7.72
CA PRO A 115 -13.25 -12.86 8.63
C PRO A 115 -13.48 -13.87 9.76
N VAL A 116 -12.50 -14.77 9.98
CA VAL A 116 -12.54 -15.81 11.03
C VAL A 116 -11.69 -15.41 12.23
N GLN A 117 -12.22 -15.60 13.43
CA GLN A 117 -11.46 -15.37 14.66
C GLN A 117 -10.47 -16.52 14.98
N PRO A 118 -9.29 -16.24 15.58
CA PRO A 118 -8.76 -14.89 15.81
C PRO A 118 -8.38 -14.23 14.48
N TYR A 119 -8.78 -12.97 14.34
CA TYR A 119 -8.50 -12.20 13.11
C TYR A 119 -7.00 -12.11 12.84
N GLY A 120 -6.62 -12.11 11.59
CA GLY A 120 -5.22 -12.00 11.22
C GLY A 120 -4.91 -12.59 9.83
N PHE A 121 -3.66 -12.99 9.67
CA PHE A 121 -3.14 -13.53 8.42
C PHE A 121 -2.68 -14.97 8.60
N ARG A 122 -2.68 -15.71 7.50
CA ARG A 122 -2.08 -17.05 7.40
C ARG A 122 -1.13 -17.10 6.21
N SER A 123 -0.26 -18.09 6.16
CA SER A 123 0.53 -18.37 4.96
C SER A 123 -0.40 -18.62 3.77
N ASN A 124 0.00 -18.12 2.60
CA ASN A 124 -0.72 -18.36 1.36
C ASN A 124 -0.10 -19.57 0.63
N PRO A 125 -0.74 -20.74 0.64
CA PRO A 125 -0.19 -21.92 -0.03
C PRO A 125 -0.15 -21.78 -1.56
N ASN A 126 -0.90 -20.83 -2.11
CA ASN A 126 -1.01 -20.55 -3.54
C ASN A 126 -0.24 -19.29 -3.98
N SER A 127 0.60 -18.73 -3.10
CA SER A 127 1.42 -17.58 -3.49
C SER A 127 2.38 -17.96 -4.60
N ILE A 128 2.58 -17.05 -5.55
CA ILE A 128 3.53 -17.21 -6.65
C ILE A 128 4.97 -16.88 -6.26
N LEU A 129 5.23 -16.53 -4.98
CA LEU A 129 6.58 -16.22 -4.49
C LEU A 129 7.54 -17.42 -4.60
N ASP A 130 7.04 -18.63 -4.80
CA ASP A 130 7.85 -19.80 -5.10
C ASP A 130 8.57 -19.69 -6.46
N VAL A 131 7.98 -19.02 -7.45
CA VAL A 131 8.50 -18.92 -8.82
C VAL A 131 8.87 -17.50 -9.26
N ALA A 132 8.29 -16.45 -8.67
CA ALA A 132 8.51 -15.06 -9.04
C ALA A 132 8.64 -14.16 -7.80
N ASP A 133 9.36 -13.06 -7.92
CA ASP A 133 9.28 -11.97 -6.94
C ASP A 133 8.05 -11.10 -7.25
N ILE A 134 7.49 -10.44 -6.24
CA ILE A 134 6.19 -9.76 -6.39
C ILE A 134 6.29 -8.34 -5.89
N VAL A 135 5.84 -7.38 -6.68
CA VAL A 135 5.69 -5.98 -6.29
C VAL A 135 4.20 -5.59 -6.34
N PHE A 136 3.65 -5.20 -5.21
CA PHE A 136 2.31 -4.59 -5.15
C PHE A 136 2.46 -3.09 -5.12
N VAL A 137 1.85 -2.40 -6.08
CA VAL A 137 1.89 -0.94 -6.18
C VAL A 137 0.47 -0.40 -6.00
N ASN A 138 0.31 0.57 -5.11
CA ASN A 138 -0.95 1.29 -5.02
C ASN A 138 -0.99 2.37 -6.11
N PRO A 139 -2.03 2.41 -6.95
CA PRO A 139 -2.22 3.49 -7.91
C PRO A 139 -2.24 4.86 -7.23
N VAL A 140 -1.89 5.90 -7.97
CA VAL A 140 -1.90 7.28 -7.46
C VAL A 140 -3.26 7.61 -6.86
N ASN A 141 -3.25 8.37 -5.76
CA ASN A 141 -4.42 8.76 -4.96
C ASN A 141 -5.17 7.58 -4.31
N THR A 142 -4.54 6.41 -4.20
CA THR A 142 -5.05 5.28 -3.41
C THR A 142 -4.11 4.95 -2.25
N ALA A 143 -4.66 4.53 -1.11
CA ALA A 143 -3.94 4.25 0.13
C ALA A 143 -2.93 5.38 0.47
N TYR A 144 -1.63 5.10 0.42
CA TYR A 144 -0.58 6.08 0.73
C TYR A 144 0.04 6.75 -0.51
N SER A 145 -0.32 6.31 -1.72
CA SER A 145 0.15 6.93 -2.96
C SER A 145 -0.50 8.29 -3.19
N ARG A 146 0.28 9.30 -3.54
CA ARG A 146 -0.21 10.68 -3.71
C ARG A 146 0.42 11.34 -4.93
N MET A 147 -0.34 12.24 -5.57
CA MET A 147 0.23 13.26 -6.43
C MET A 147 1.03 14.25 -5.58
N ILE A 148 2.10 14.78 -6.15
CA ILE A 148 2.86 15.89 -5.57
C ILE A 148 2.44 17.14 -6.35
N PRO A 149 1.69 18.08 -5.74
CA PRO A 149 1.25 19.29 -6.41
C PRO A 149 2.48 20.10 -6.87
N ASN A 150 2.44 20.60 -8.10
CA ASN A 150 3.34 21.67 -8.50
C ASN A 150 3.05 22.91 -7.64
N LYS A 151 4.08 23.65 -7.25
CA LYS A 151 3.93 24.85 -6.40
C LYS A 151 3.03 25.93 -7.04
N ASP A 152 2.81 25.83 -8.33
CA ASP A 152 2.06 26.80 -9.13
C ASP A 152 0.67 26.26 -9.57
N GLU A 153 0.30 25.05 -9.17
CA GLU A 153 -1.01 24.45 -9.49
C GLU A 153 -1.88 24.44 -8.22
N GLU A 154 -2.92 25.27 -8.21
CA GLU A 154 -4.01 25.13 -7.25
C GLU A 154 -4.68 23.77 -7.50
N LEU A 155 -4.77 22.94 -6.46
CA LEU A 155 -5.50 21.67 -6.57
C LEU A 155 -6.98 22.01 -6.87
N PRO A 156 -7.61 21.35 -7.84
CA PRO A 156 -9.05 21.52 -8.04
C PRO A 156 -9.79 21.11 -6.78
N ASP A 157 -10.74 21.96 -6.35
CA ASP A 157 -11.65 21.76 -5.23
C ASP A 157 -12.49 20.47 -5.35
#